data_a8d3c83cf3eda688a8329b01f289c052
#
_entry.id   a8d3c83cf3eda688a8329b01f289c052
#
_cell.length_a   1.000
_cell.length_b   1.000
_cell.length_c   1.000
_cell.angle_alpha   90.00
_cell.angle_beta   90.00
_cell.angle_gamma   90.00
#
_symmetry.space_group_name_H-M   'P 1'
#
loop_
_entity.id
_entity.type
_entity.pdbx_description
1 polymer ?
#
loop_
_entity_poly.entity_id
_entity_poly.type
_entity_poly.pdbx_seq_one_letter_code
_entity_poly.pdbx_strand_id
1 'polypeptide(L)'
;MINFLRKMPKCRINYRYLQSQFSLLKMEEVAQDFRLQTITFDKVMKKQLFVLACVFILSASAFAQKKFSVYAIGFYNQENLFDCVHDEGKNDYDFTPNGSYHWNEMKYSHKLRNMSTVLAEMGTDVLPNVGCAVIGLAEVENDHVMHDLISQPALAARGYKYVHIEGPDHRGIDCALLYNPKFFTVSDSKLVPYVYDLPQDSTRATRGFLTVSGTLAGEHVTVIVCHLPSRGAGSYYRELGGKQIKVLKD
;
A
#
# COMPACT_ATOMS: atom_id res chain seq x y z
N MET A 1 26.08 -30.84 -7.93
CA MET A 1 25.64 -32.23 -7.72
C MET A 1 26.34 -33.21 -8.66
N ILE A 2 26.83 -32.83 -9.84
CA ILE A 2 27.54 -33.70 -10.81
C ILE A 2 28.97 -34.07 -10.37
N ASN A 3 29.60 -33.29 -9.50
CA ASN A 3 30.99 -33.53 -9.06
C ASN A 3 31.12 -34.49 -7.84
N PHE A 4 30.02 -34.90 -7.22
CA PHE A 4 30.09 -35.81 -6.05
C PHE A 4 30.16 -37.30 -6.47
N LEU A 5 29.72 -37.63 -7.65
CA LEU A 5 29.69 -39.03 -8.15
C LEU A 5 31.04 -39.49 -8.74
N ARG A 6 32.05 -38.62 -8.84
CA ARG A 6 33.38 -38.96 -9.40
C ARG A 6 34.41 -39.55 -8.41
N LYS A 7 34.04 -39.65 -7.11
CA LYS A 7 34.98 -40.08 -6.05
C LYS A 7 34.61 -41.39 -5.34
N MET A 8 33.82 -42.23 -5.97
CA MET A 8 33.69 -43.60 -5.39
C MET A 8 34.87 -44.48 -5.90
N PRO A 9 35.63 -45.13 -5.01
CA PRO A 9 36.70 -46.01 -5.42
C PRO A 9 36.10 -47.17 -6.21
N LYS A 10 36.59 -47.37 -7.43
CA LYS A 10 36.30 -48.56 -8.24
C LYS A 10 36.83 -49.77 -7.49
N CYS A 11 35.96 -50.55 -6.84
CA CYS A 11 36.32 -51.82 -6.23
C CYS A 11 36.77 -52.77 -7.36
N ARG A 12 38.09 -52.91 -7.55
CA ARG A 12 38.68 -53.89 -8.47
C ARG A 12 38.61 -55.26 -7.78
N ILE A 13 37.57 -55.99 -8.03
CA ILE A 13 37.47 -57.40 -7.61
C ILE A 13 38.51 -58.18 -8.47
N ASN A 14 39.46 -58.78 -7.79
CA ASN A 14 40.52 -59.56 -8.49
C ASN A 14 39.93 -60.91 -8.95
N TYR A 15 39.48 -60.95 -10.19
CA TYR A 15 38.79 -62.11 -10.80
C TYR A 15 39.60 -63.40 -10.79
N ARG A 16 40.92 -63.35 -10.70
CA ARG A 16 41.78 -64.54 -10.65
C ARG A 16 41.71 -65.28 -9.32
N TYR A 17 41.40 -64.63 -8.24
CA TYR A 17 41.28 -65.28 -6.91
C TYR A 17 39.95 -66.00 -6.75
N LEU A 18 38.89 -65.58 -7.40
CA LEU A 18 37.56 -66.21 -7.35
C LEU A 18 37.45 -67.43 -8.28
N GLN A 19 38.19 -67.51 -9.34
CA GLN A 19 38.18 -68.66 -10.28
C GLN A 19 38.74 -69.96 -9.68
N SER A 20 39.54 -69.89 -8.62
CA SER A 20 40.13 -71.10 -8.00
C SER A 20 39.26 -71.78 -6.96
N GLN A 21 38.14 -71.14 -6.53
CA GLN A 21 37.38 -71.61 -5.37
C GLN A 21 35.91 -71.98 -5.66
N PHE A 22 35.33 -71.63 -6.83
CA PHE A 22 33.90 -71.89 -7.10
C PHE A 22 33.72 -72.58 -8.47
N SER A 23 32.95 -73.69 -8.49
CA SER A 23 32.50 -74.28 -9.71
C SER A 23 31.71 -73.31 -10.59
N LEU A 24 31.86 -73.36 -11.90
CA LEU A 24 31.22 -72.47 -12.87
C LEU A 24 29.73 -72.22 -12.63
N LEU A 25 29.00 -73.26 -12.17
CA LEU A 25 27.55 -73.15 -11.87
C LEU A 25 27.21 -72.22 -10.68
N LYS A 26 28.05 -72.14 -9.65
CA LYS A 26 27.85 -71.22 -8.54
C LYS A 26 28.18 -69.75 -8.90
N MET A 27 29.07 -69.55 -9.84
CA MET A 27 29.44 -68.22 -10.30
C MET A 27 28.36 -67.57 -11.17
N GLU A 28 27.62 -68.35 -11.95
CA GLU A 28 26.51 -67.82 -12.73
C GLU A 28 25.33 -67.41 -11.83
N GLU A 29 25.05 -68.21 -10.81
CA GLU A 29 23.97 -67.96 -9.83
C GLU A 29 24.24 -66.70 -9.02
N VAL A 30 25.48 -66.50 -8.52
CA VAL A 30 25.94 -65.34 -7.81
C VAL A 30 25.95 -64.09 -8.71
N ALA A 31 26.35 -64.26 -9.98
CA ALA A 31 26.35 -63.14 -10.93
C ALA A 31 24.93 -62.75 -11.33
N GLN A 32 23.98 -63.70 -11.40
CA GLN A 32 22.57 -63.40 -11.67
C GLN A 32 21.93 -62.69 -10.47
N ASP A 33 22.20 -63.15 -9.24
CA ASP A 33 21.67 -62.52 -8.02
C ASP A 33 22.22 -61.07 -7.86
N PHE A 34 23.51 -60.88 -8.17
CA PHE A 34 24.14 -59.56 -8.15
C PHE A 34 23.54 -58.60 -9.21
N ARG A 35 23.24 -59.13 -10.43
CA ARG A 35 22.54 -58.36 -11.49
C ARG A 35 21.13 -57.98 -11.08
N LEU A 36 20.37 -58.91 -10.46
CA LEU A 36 19.03 -58.67 -9.98
C LEU A 36 19.00 -57.64 -8.86
N GLN A 37 19.94 -57.73 -7.91
CA GLN A 37 20.08 -56.75 -6.84
C GLN A 37 20.44 -55.34 -7.39
N THR A 38 21.36 -55.27 -8.37
CA THR A 38 21.74 -54.02 -8.99
C THR A 38 20.60 -53.35 -9.76
N ILE A 39 19.81 -54.16 -10.49
CA ILE A 39 18.63 -53.68 -11.23
C ILE A 39 17.54 -53.22 -10.27
N THR A 40 17.35 -53.94 -9.15
CA THR A 40 16.36 -53.57 -8.14
C THR A 40 16.75 -52.30 -7.41
N PHE A 41 18.03 -52.17 -7.05
CA PHE A 41 18.59 -50.97 -6.42
C PHE A 41 18.44 -49.74 -7.34
N ASP A 42 18.77 -49.89 -8.62
CA ASP A 42 18.63 -48.80 -9.60
C ASP A 42 17.16 -48.35 -9.80
N LYS A 43 16.23 -49.31 -9.81
CA LYS A 43 14.79 -49.01 -9.86
C LYS A 43 14.28 -48.30 -8.60
N VAL A 44 14.73 -48.72 -7.43
CA VAL A 44 14.37 -48.08 -6.15
C VAL A 44 14.94 -46.66 -6.07
N MET A 45 16.20 -46.50 -6.42
CA MET A 45 16.87 -45.16 -6.47
C MET A 45 16.15 -44.24 -7.44
N LYS A 46 15.81 -44.68 -8.65
CA LYS A 46 15.06 -43.88 -9.63
C LYS A 46 13.70 -43.45 -9.11
N LYS A 47 13.00 -44.39 -8.45
CA LYS A 47 11.68 -44.12 -7.82
C LYS A 47 11.80 -43.11 -6.69
N GLN A 48 12.81 -43.22 -5.82
CA GLN A 48 13.06 -42.26 -4.75
C GLN A 48 13.44 -40.89 -5.29
N LEU A 49 14.29 -40.82 -6.32
CA LEU A 49 14.67 -39.57 -6.98
C LEU A 49 13.46 -38.89 -7.62
N PHE A 50 12.58 -39.63 -8.25
CA PHE A 50 11.32 -39.15 -8.83
C PHE A 50 10.37 -38.59 -7.75
N VAL A 51 10.20 -39.29 -6.64
CA VAL A 51 9.40 -38.81 -5.50
C VAL A 51 9.97 -37.53 -4.91
N LEU A 52 11.29 -37.46 -4.73
CA LEU A 52 11.97 -36.25 -4.26
C LEU A 52 11.79 -35.08 -5.22
N ALA A 53 11.90 -35.32 -6.53
CA ALA A 53 11.65 -34.28 -7.55
C ALA A 53 10.20 -33.79 -7.53
N CYS A 54 9.22 -34.70 -7.37
CA CYS A 54 7.81 -34.33 -7.25
C CYS A 54 7.54 -33.50 -5.98
N VAL A 55 8.11 -33.87 -4.85
CA VAL A 55 8.00 -33.11 -3.59
C VAL A 55 8.63 -31.73 -3.74
N PHE A 56 9.79 -31.63 -4.42
CA PHE A 56 10.45 -30.34 -4.67
C PHE A 56 9.62 -29.44 -5.60
N ILE A 57 9.01 -29.99 -6.65
CA ILE A 57 8.13 -29.26 -7.56
C ILE A 57 6.86 -28.78 -6.82
N LEU A 58 6.27 -29.63 -5.99
CA LEU A 58 5.09 -29.28 -5.20
C LEU A 58 5.40 -28.19 -4.16
N SER A 59 6.57 -28.25 -3.51
CA SER A 59 6.98 -27.22 -2.57
C SER A 59 7.30 -25.88 -3.26
N ALA A 60 7.90 -25.91 -4.45
CA ALA A 60 8.15 -24.69 -5.23
C ALA A 60 6.84 -24.00 -5.67
N SER A 61 5.79 -24.75 -5.96
CA SER A 61 4.47 -24.22 -6.31
C SER A 61 3.79 -23.50 -5.13
N ALA A 62 4.03 -23.94 -3.89
CA ALA A 62 3.46 -23.33 -2.70
C ALA A 62 4.02 -21.91 -2.41
N PHE A 63 5.24 -21.59 -2.90
CA PHE A 63 5.83 -20.25 -2.77
C PHE A 63 5.41 -19.27 -3.88
N ALA A 64 4.74 -19.75 -4.93
CA ALA A 64 4.33 -18.94 -6.08
C ALA A 64 2.95 -18.29 -5.92
N GLN A 65 2.25 -18.50 -4.81
CA GLN A 65 0.97 -17.85 -4.57
C GLN A 65 1.18 -16.36 -4.31
N LYS A 66 0.85 -15.52 -5.29
CA LYS A 66 0.76 -14.07 -5.09
C LYS A 66 -0.23 -13.80 -3.96
N LYS A 67 0.26 -13.35 -2.82
CA LYS A 67 -0.60 -12.84 -1.75
C LYS A 67 -1.17 -11.51 -2.22
N PHE A 68 -2.44 -11.46 -2.49
CA PHE A 68 -3.16 -10.21 -2.71
C PHE A 68 -3.50 -9.62 -1.34
N SER A 69 -3.19 -8.35 -1.16
CA SER A 69 -3.66 -7.56 -0.02
C SER A 69 -4.69 -6.56 -0.51
N VAL A 70 -5.78 -6.42 0.22
CA VAL A 70 -6.84 -5.45 -0.07
C VAL A 70 -6.68 -4.28 0.86
N TYR A 71 -6.74 -3.06 0.32
CA TYR A 71 -6.69 -1.81 1.07
C TYR A 71 -7.87 -0.94 0.68
N ALA A 72 -8.50 -0.30 1.66
CA ALA A 72 -9.51 0.72 1.41
C ALA A 72 -8.82 2.08 1.26
N ILE A 73 -9.27 2.86 0.28
CA ILE A 73 -8.86 4.26 0.05
C ILE A 73 -10.13 5.09 0.12
N GLY A 74 -10.14 6.13 0.96
CA GLY A 74 -11.28 7.00 1.16
C GLY A 74 -11.04 8.42 0.66
N PHE A 75 -12.14 9.15 0.48
CA PHE A 75 -12.14 10.60 0.31
C PHE A 75 -13.39 11.16 1.01
N TYR A 76 -13.22 12.27 1.74
CA TYR A 76 -14.32 12.92 2.42
C TYR A 76 -14.14 14.44 2.45
N ASN A 77 -15.17 15.18 2.02
CA ASN A 77 -15.22 16.62 2.17
C ASN A 77 -15.66 16.95 3.58
N GLN A 78 -14.86 17.75 4.30
CA GLN A 78 -15.13 18.14 5.69
C GLN A 78 -16.17 19.26 5.81
N GLU A 79 -16.67 19.79 4.69
CA GLU A 79 -17.70 20.85 4.66
C GLU A 79 -17.32 22.05 5.50
N ASN A 80 -16.18 22.67 5.18
CA ASN A 80 -15.61 23.83 5.88
C ASN A 80 -15.30 23.51 7.37
N LEU A 81 -14.30 22.68 7.60
CA LEU A 81 -13.78 22.42 8.94
C LEU A 81 -12.84 23.53 9.36
N PHE A 82 -13.41 24.57 9.98
CA PHE A 82 -12.71 25.72 10.56
C PHE A 82 -12.66 25.60 12.06
N ASP A 83 -11.62 26.19 12.68
CA ASP A 83 -11.64 26.51 14.10
C ASP A 83 -12.49 27.77 14.39
N CYS A 84 -12.29 28.43 15.52
CA CYS A 84 -13.08 29.61 15.88
C CYS A 84 -12.28 30.90 15.84
N VAL A 85 -11.06 30.84 15.31
CA VAL A 85 -10.09 31.96 15.30
C VAL A 85 -9.89 32.43 13.86
N HIS A 86 -9.89 33.75 13.66
CA HIS A 86 -9.63 34.33 12.36
C HIS A 86 -8.14 34.23 12.01
N ASP A 87 -7.82 33.69 10.86
CA ASP A 87 -6.47 33.65 10.31
C ASP A 87 -6.15 34.94 9.52
N GLU A 88 -5.03 35.59 9.84
CA GLU A 88 -4.63 36.82 9.18
C GLU A 88 -4.50 36.64 7.67
N GLY A 89 -5.15 37.50 6.89
CA GLY A 89 -5.11 37.49 5.43
C GLY A 89 -6.07 36.50 4.78
N LYS A 90 -6.88 35.78 5.54
CA LYS A 90 -7.93 34.88 5.04
C LYS A 90 -9.32 35.52 5.16
N ASN A 91 -10.25 35.02 4.36
CA ASN A 91 -11.66 35.46 4.40
C ASN A 91 -12.51 34.37 5.07
N ASP A 92 -12.24 34.14 6.33
CA ASP A 92 -12.84 33.12 7.19
C ASP A 92 -13.77 33.70 8.28
N TYR A 93 -14.02 35.02 8.23
CA TYR A 93 -14.80 35.77 9.25
C TYR A 93 -16.14 35.13 9.58
N ASP A 94 -16.79 34.46 8.61
CA ASP A 94 -18.06 33.78 8.82
C ASP A 94 -17.94 32.65 9.83
N PHE A 95 -16.76 32.04 10.01
CA PHE A 95 -16.46 30.95 10.92
C PHE A 95 -15.86 31.42 12.25
N THR A 96 -16.15 32.64 12.66
CA THR A 96 -15.80 33.16 13.99
C THR A 96 -17.04 33.27 14.88
N PRO A 97 -16.88 33.44 16.21
CA PRO A 97 -18.01 33.64 17.12
C PRO A 97 -18.93 34.82 16.78
N ASN A 98 -18.35 35.87 16.21
CA ASN A 98 -19.05 37.09 15.76
C ASN A 98 -19.43 37.04 14.28
N GLY A 99 -19.04 36.02 13.54
CA GLY A 99 -19.34 35.83 12.13
C GLY A 99 -20.77 35.39 11.88
N SER A 100 -21.16 35.29 10.60
CA SER A 100 -22.53 34.96 10.20
C SER A 100 -23.00 33.59 10.66
N TYR A 101 -22.13 32.64 10.84
CA TYR A 101 -22.44 31.30 11.35
C TYR A 101 -22.43 31.23 12.88
N HIS A 102 -22.01 32.30 13.59
CA HIS A 102 -21.81 32.26 15.04
C HIS A 102 -21.03 31.04 15.46
N TRP A 103 -19.90 30.82 14.75
CA TRP A 103 -19.06 29.62 14.89
C TRP A 103 -18.27 29.69 16.18
N ASN A 104 -18.50 28.78 17.10
CA ASN A 104 -17.90 28.78 18.42
C ASN A 104 -17.37 27.41 18.81
N GLU A 105 -16.64 27.31 19.90
CA GLU A 105 -16.01 26.11 20.43
C GLU A 105 -16.97 24.92 20.55
N MET A 106 -18.21 25.16 20.91
CA MET A 106 -19.20 24.09 21.02
C MET A 106 -19.54 23.49 19.65
N LYS A 107 -19.72 24.31 18.63
CA LYS A 107 -19.99 23.90 17.25
C LYS A 107 -18.76 23.21 16.67
N TYR A 108 -17.59 23.77 16.87
CA TYR A 108 -16.30 23.23 16.42
C TYR A 108 -16.06 21.84 17.04
N SER A 109 -16.10 21.71 18.35
CA SER A 109 -15.91 20.44 19.04
C SER A 109 -16.93 19.38 18.63
N HIS A 110 -18.21 19.80 18.40
CA HIS A 110 -19.25 18.88 17.92
C HIS A 110 -18.93 18.38 16.49
N LYS A 111 -18.49 19.28 15.62
CA LYS A 111 -18.10 18.92 14.25
C LYS A 111 -16.90 17.99 14.23
N LEU A 112 -15.83 18.28 14.97
CA LEU A 112 -14.66 17.43 15.11
C LEU A 112 -15.04 16.00 15.52
N ARG A 113 -15.89 15.87 16.54
CA ARG A 113 -16.35 14.56 17.04
C ARG A 113 -17.11 13.79 15.96
N ASN A 114 -18.04 14.44 15.27
CA ASN A 114 -18.83 13.79 14.22
C ASN A 114 -17.94 13.36 13.03
N MET A 115 -17.08 14.26 12.55
CA MET A 115 -16.17 13.97 11.45
C MET A 115 -15.20 12.84 11.80
N SER A 116 -14.64 12.86 13.00
CA SER A 116 -13.73 11.80 13.46
C SER A 116 -14.41 10.43 13.53
N THR A 117 -15.67 10.37 13.94
CA THR A 117 -16.45 9.14 13.96
C THR A 117 -16.64 8.59 12.55
N VAL A 118 -17.08 9.43 11.60
CA VAL A 118 -17.26 9.02 10.19
C VAL A 118 -15.95 8.53 9.60
N LEU A 119 -14.88 9.29 9.78
CA LEU A 119 -13.57 8.93 9.23
C LEU A 119 -13.01 7.63 9.84
N ALA A 120 -13.27 7.37 11.12
CA ALA A 120 -12.85 6.14 11.78
C ALA A 120 -13.64 4.91 11.31
N GLU A 121 -14.87 5.09 10.83
CA GLU A 121 -15.74 4.04 10.32
C GLU A 121 -15.54 3.75 8.81
N MET A 122 -14.97 4.71 8.07
CA MET A 122 -14.76 4.54 6.63
C MET A 122 -13.95 3.27 6.30
N GLY A 123 -14.48 2.45 5.38
CA GLY A 123 -13.86 1.22 4.91
C GLY A 123 -13.93 0.04 5.88
N THR A 124 -14.61 0.20 7.04
CA THR A 124 -14.73 -0.91 8.02
C THR A 124 -15.79 -1.93 7.63
N ASP A 125 -16.68 -1.60 6.73
CA ASP A 125 -17.64 -2.50 6.11
C ASP A 125 -16.95 -3.56 5.24
N VAL A 126 -15.84 -3.19 4.57
CA VAL A 126 -15.03 -4.09 3.74
C VAL A 126 -13.86 -4.68 4.53
N LEU A 127 -13.22 -3.87 5.37
CA LEU A 127 -12.06 -4.24 6.19
C LEU A 127 -12.36 -3.98 7.69
N PRO A 128 -13.11 -4.85 8.34
CA PRO A 128 -13.47 -4.70 9.75
C PRO A 128 -12.25 -4.49 10.64
N ASN A 129 -12.33 -3.52 11.55
CA ASN A 129 -11.26 -3.11 12.47
C ASN A 129 -10.00 -2.49 11.85
N VAL A 130 -9.92 -2.42 10.51
CA VAL A 130 -8.77 -1.86 9.79
C VAL A 130 -9.07 -0.44 9.32
N GLY A 131 -10.17 -0.26 8.58
CA GLY A 131 -10.53 1.00 7.94
C GLY A 131 -9.67 1.30 6.71
N CYS A 132 -9.64 2.57 6.31
CA CYS A 132 -8.87 3.01 5.14
C CYS A 132 -7.37 3.07 5.45
N ALA A 133 -6.55 2.71 4.46
CA ALA A 133 -5.10 2.92 4.50
C ALA A 133 -4.76 4.41 4.37
N VAL A 134 -5.48 5.10 3.48
CA VAL A 134 -5.39 6.55 3.26
C VAL A 134 -6.78 7.15 3.05
N ILE A 135 -6.99 8.39 3.48
CA ILE A 135 -8.21 9.16 3.28
C ILE A 135 -7.83 10.58 2.84
N GLY A 136 -8.20 10.95 1.61
CA GLY A 136 -8.11 12.34 1.18
C GLY A 136 -9.18 13.18 1.84
N LEU A 137 -8.81 14.34 2.34
CA LEU A 137 -9.72 15.32 2.93
C LEU A 137 -9.74 16.59 2.09
N ALA A 138 -10.89 17.23 2.02
CA ALA A 138 -11.05 18.56 1.46
C ALA A 138 -11.78 19.47 2.43
N GLU A 139 -11.57 20.77 2.26
CA GLU A 139 -12.16 21.83 3.09
C GLU A 139 -11.75 21.74 4.56
N VAL A 140 -10.46 21.51 4.78
CA VAL A 140 -9.81 21.70 6.09
C VAL A 140 -9.10 23.04 6.11
N GLU A 141 -9.09 23.72 7.23
CA GLU A 141 -8.53 25.05 7.36
C GLU A 141 -6.99 25.02 7.47
N ASN A 142 -6.48 24.52 8.56
CA ASN A 142 -5.07 24.66 8.91
C ASN A 142 -4.53 23.41 9.64
N ASP A 143 -3.27 23.45 10.02
CA ASP A 143 -2.60 22.35 10.74
C ASP A 143 -3.18 22.14 12.15
N HIS A 144 -3.63 23.21 12.82
CA HIS A 144 -4.26 23.13 14.13
C HIS A 144 -5.54 22.29 14.07
N VAL A 145 -6.39 22.56 13.11
CA VAL A 145 -7.63 21.80 12.87
C VAL A 145 -7.36 20.34 12.59
N MET A 146 -6.31 20.06 11.81
CA MET A 146 -5.92 18.68 11.51
C MET A 146 -5.41 17.94 12.74
N HIS A 147 -4.62 18.61 13.58
CA HIS A 147 -4.15 18.06 14.85
C HIS A 147 -5.33 17.73 15.79
N ASP A 148 -6.28 18.65 15.91
CA ASP A 148 -7.47 18.47 16.73
C ASP A 148 -8.35 17.33 16.23
N LEU A 149 -8.49 17.19 14.91
CA LEU A 149 -9.27 16.13 14.29
C LEU A 149 -8.69 14.75 14.60
N ILE A 150 -7.37 14.54 14.40
CA ILE A 150 -6.76 13.23 14.65
C ILE A 150 -6.64 12.91 16.15
N SER A 151 -6.69 13.93 17.01
CA SER A 151 -6.67 13.77 18.46
C SER A 151 -8.03 13.33 19.02
N GLN A 152 -9.12 13.39 18.24
CA GLN A 152 -10.42 12.89 18.68
C GLN A 152 -10.34 11.38 18.98
N PRO A 153 -11.01 10.91 20.05
CA PRO A 153 -10.88 9.52 20.51
C PRO A 153 -11.09 8.46 19.42
N ALA A 154 -12.01 8.69 18.49
CA ALA A 154 -12.32 7.75 17.42
C ALA A 154 -11.14 7.57 16.44
N LEU A 155 -10.46 8.65 16.05
CA LEU A 155 -9.30 8.62 15.14
C LEU A 155 -8.01 8.30 15.89
N ALA A 156 -7.82 8.80 17.11
CA ALA A 156 -6.66 8.48 17.94
C ALA A 156 -6.54 6.97 18.17
N ALA A 157 -7.66 6.27 18.39
CA ALA A 157 -7.70 4.82 18.52
C ALA A 157 -7.24 4.07 17.24
N ARG A 158 -7.39 4.69 16.05
CA ARG A 158 -6.94 4.16 14.77
C ARG A 158 -5.46 4.43 14.50
N GLY A 159 -4.88 5.44 15.15
CA GLY A 159 -3.47 5.81 15.00
C GLY A 159 -3.16 6.48 13.66
N TYR A 160 -4.12 7.18 13.05
CA TYR A 160 -3.89 7.95 11.83
C TYR A 160 -2.88 9.08 12.08
N LYS A 161 -2.08 9.33 11.04
CA LYS A 161 -1.28 10.55 10.87
C LYS A 161 -1.81 11.32 9.68
N TYR A 162 -1.33 12.55 9.48
CA TYR A 162 -1.75 13.35 8.35
C TYR A 162 -0.57 14.02 7.63
N VAL A 163 -0.84 14.44 6.40
CA VAL A 163 -0.07 15.41 5.63
C VAL A 163 -1.01 16.55 5.30
N HIS A 164 -0.63 17.77 5.68
CA HIS A 164 -1.28 19.00 5.31
C HIS A 164 -0.20 19.98 4.85
N ILE A 165 -0.49 20.77 3.84
CA ILE A 165 0.36 21.87 3.35
C ILE A 165 -0.56 23.02 3.06
N GLU A 166 -0.35 24.13 3.76
CA GLU A 166 -1.15 25.32 3.60
C GLU A 166 -1.05 25.89 2.19
N GLY A 167 -2.20 26.21 1.63
CA GLY A 167 -2.34 26.70 0.28
C GLY A 167 -2.73 28.19 0.22
N PRO A 168 -2.77 28.71 -0.99
CA PRO A 168 -3.07 30.12 -1.22
C PRO A 168 -4.58 30.42 -1.33
N ASP A 169 -5.48 29.50 -0.98
CA ASP A 169 -6.92 29.80 -1.04
C ASP A 169 -7.27 30.98 -0.13
N HIS A 170 -8.01 31.93 -0.68
CA HIS A 170 -8.34 33.16 0.03
C HIS A 170 -9.28 32.97 1.23
N ARG A 171 -10.01 31.85 1.28
CA ARG A 171 -10.85 31.48 2.42
C ARG A 171 -10.08 30.75 3.52
N GLY A 172 -8.84 30.27 3.22
CA GLY A 172 -8.07 29.47 4.14
C GLY A 172 -8.52 28.00 4.18
N ILE A 173 -9.01 27.45 3.06
CA ILE A 173 -9.36 26.02 3.01
C ILE A 173 -8.43 25.26 2.10
N ASP A 174 -8.03 24.08 2.53
CA ASP A 174 -7.05 23.23 1.89
C ASP A 174 -7.50 21.79 1.72
N CYS A 175 -6.59 20.99 1.17
CA CYS A 175 -6.67 19.53 1.14
C CYS A 175 -5.67 18.94 2.11
N ALA A 176 -6.03 17.81 2.71
CA ALA A 176 -5.13 17.03 3.55
C ALA A 176 -5.22 15.53 3.21
N LEU A 177 -4.24 14.76 3.64
CA LEU A 177 -4.25 13.30 3.55
C LEU A 177 -4.11 12.72 4.95
N LEU A 178 -5.11 11.98 5.42
CA LEU A 178 -4.94 11.05 6.54
C LEU A 178 -4.33 9.75 6.03
N TYR A 179 -3.42 9.17 6.79
CA TYR A 179 -2.85 7.87 6.47
C TYR A 179 -2.61 7.02 7.71
N ASN A 180 -2.82 5.73 7.57
CA ASN A 180 -2.47 4.78 8.62
C ASN A 180 -1.01 4.33 8.42
N PRO A 181 -0.10 4.65 9.35
CA PRO A 181 1.34 4.36 9.19
C PRO A 181 1.67 2.86 9.21
N LYS A 182 0.73 1.99 9.56
CA LYS A 182 0.89 0.54 9.44
C LYS A 182 0.84 0.06 7.98
N PHE A 183 0.23 0.83 7.09
CA PHE A 183 -0.01 0.44 5.71
C PHE A 183 0.66 1.37 4.71
N PHE A 184 0.73 2.66 5.00
CA PHE A 184 1.29 3.67 4.11
C PHE A 184 2.43 4.42 4.80
N THR A 185 3.60 4.41 4.16
CA THR A 185 4.78 5.16 4.60
C THR A 185 5.02 6.31 3.63
N VAL A 186 4.88 7.54 4.11
CA VAL A 186 5.12 8.76 3.31
C VAL A 186 6.63 8.91 3.03
N SER A 187 6.98 9.13 1.77
CA SER A 187 8.36 9.42 1.33
C SER A 187 8.56 10.87 0.88
N ASP A 188 7.52 11.49 0.31
CA ASP A 188 7.56 12.87 -0.17
C ASP A 188 6.17 13.48 -0.16
N SER A 189 6.09 14.81 -0.01
CA SER A 189 4.83 15.54 -0.12
C SER A 189 5.06 16.95 -0.65
N LYS A 190 4.16 17.41 -1.51
CA LYS A 190 4.20 18.76 -2.06
C LYS A 190 2.80 19.26 -2.41
N LEU A 191 2.62 20.57 -2.35
CA LEU A 191 1.46 21.25 -2.90
C LEU A 191 1.80 21.74 -4.32
N VAL A 192 1.13 21.20 -5.34
CA VAL A 192 1.26 21.67 -6.71
C VAL A 192 0.23 22.75 -6.96
N PRO A 193 0.64 23.97 -7.37
CA PRO A 193 -0.29 25.06 -7.59
C PRO A 193 -1.33 24.75 -8.67
N TYR A 194 -2.57 25.18 -8.44
CA TYR A 194 -3.56 25.28 -9.50
C TYR A 194 -3.24 26.51 -10.36
N VAL A 195 -3.08 26.31 -11.66
CA VAL A 195 -2.70 27.40 -12.60
C VAL A 195 -3.91 27.81 -13.41
N TYR A 196 -4.26 29.08 -13.35
CA TYR A 196 -5.26 29.67 -14.22
C TYR A 196 -4.62 30.07 -15.56
N ASP A 197 -5.32 29.83 -16.68
CA ASP A 197 -4.84 30.09 -18.03
C ASP A 197 -5.47 31.34 -18.67
N LEU A 198 -6.40 32.00 -17.97
CA LEU A 198 -7.03 33.23 -18.44
C LEU A 198 -6.42 34.46 -17.72
N PRO A 199 -6.07 35.54 -18.47
CA PRO A 199 -5.46 36.74 -17.89
C PRO A 199 -6.27 37.40 -16.77
N GLN A 200 -7.61 37.35 -16.86
CA GLN A 200 -8.50 37.91 -15.84
C GLN A 200 -8.46 37.15 -14.50
N ASP A 201 -7.93 35.96 -14.50
CA ASP A 201 -7.80 35.14 -13.29
C ASP A 201 -6.39 35.24 -12.66
N SER A 202 -5.50 36.08 -13.18
CA SER A 202 -4.09 36.16 -12.75
C SER A 202 -3.90 36.45 -11.26
N THR A 203 -4.86 37.11 -10.63
CA THR A 203 -4.86 37.42 -9.18
C THR A 203 -5.65 36.41 -8.36
N ARG A 204 -6.24 35.41 -9.00
CA ARG A 204 -7.10 34.45 -8.34
C ARG A 204 -6.24 33.38 -7.64
N ALA A 205 -6.42 33.23 -6.34
CA ALA A 205 -5.76 32.20 -5.57
C ALA A 205 -6.76 31.13 -5.15
N THR A 206 -6.39 29.87 -5.30
CA THR A 206 -7.18 28.71 -4.83
C THR A 206 -6.24 27.62 -4.36
N ARG A 207 -6.78 26.66 -3.58
CA ARG A 207 -6.06 25.47 -3.17
C ARG A 207 -5.48 24.75 -4.37
N GLY A 208 -4.26 24.25 -4.20
CA GLY A 208 -3.58 23.45 -5.19
C GLY A 208 -3.96 21.96 -5.11
N PHE A 209 -3.10 21.13 -5.66
CA PHE A 209 -3.20 19.67 -5.61
C PHE A 209 -2.19 19.14 -4.60
N LEU A 210 -2.66 18.63 -3.46
CA LEU A 210 -1.79 17.99 -2.49
C LEU A 210 -1.35 16.63 -3.04
N THR A 211 -0.06 16.51 -3.32
CA THR A 211 0.54 15.29 -3.86
C THR A 211 1.40 14.66 -2.77
N VAL A 212 1.08 13.42 -2.41
CA VAL A 212 1.79 12.66 -1.37
C VAL A 212 2.24 11.34 -1.97
N SER A 213 3.55 11.12 -2.01
CA SER A 213 4.18 9.89 -2.48
C SER A 213 4.61 9.03 -1.31
N GLY A 214 4.54 7.72 -1.48
CA GLY A 214 4.87 6.79 -0.41
C GLY A 214 4.86 5.34 -0.87
N THR A 215 4.92 4.45 0.11
CA THR A 215 4.88 3.01 -0.12
C THR A 215 3.63 2.41 0.52
N LEU A 216 2.83 1.69 -0.26
CA LEU A 216 1.69 0.90 0.15
C LEU A 216 1.91 -0.56 -0.27
N ALA A 217 1.93 -1.48 0.67
CA ALA A 217 2.16 -2.92 0.38
C ALA A 217 3.48 -3.22 -0.37
N GLY A 218 4.50 -2.39 -0.20
CA GLY A 218 5.77 -2.55 -0.90
C GLY A 218 5.82 -1.89 -2.29
N GLU A 219 4.69 -1.37 -2.78
CA GLU A 219 4.60 -0.68 -4.06
C GLU A 219 4.65 0.84 -3.86
N HIS A 220 5.32 1.54 -4.78
CA HIS A 220 5.33 3.00 -4.78
C HIS A 220 3.98 3.53 -5.27
N VAL A 221 3.35 4.37 -4.46
CA VAL A 221 2.04 4.95 -4.74
C VAL A 221 2.09 6.46 -4.53
N THR A 222 1.52 7.21 -5.45
CA THR A 222 1.30 8.65 -5.30
C THR A 222 -0.19 8.94 -5.19
N VAL A 223 -0.58 9.61 -4.10
CA VAL A 223 -1.96 10.05 -3.87
C VAL A 223 -2.04 11.54 -4.17
N ILE A 224 -2.96 11.92 -5.03
CA ILE A 224 -3.26 13.33 -5.35
C ILE A 224 -4.62 13.66 -4.73
N VAL A 225 -4.62 14.49 -3.70
CA VAL A 225 -5.86 15.02 -3.10
C VAL A 225 -6.16 16.36 -3.74
N CYS A 226 -7.38 16.50 -4.26
CA CYS A 226 -7.78 17.70 -4.95
C CYS A 226 -9.23 18.08 -4.64
N HIS A 227 -9.48 19.38 -4.56
CA HIS A 227 -10.82 19.95 -4.41
C HIS A 227 -11.01 21.03 -5.49
N LEU A 228 -11.60 20.62 -6.59
CA LEU A 228 -11.79 21.49 -7.77
C LEU A 228 -12.81 22.62 -7.49
N PRO A 229 -12.77 23.72 -8.26
CA PRO A 229 -13.74 24.80 -8.15
C PRO A 229 -15.18 24.31 -8.25
N SER A 230 -16.06 24.94 -7.47
CA SER A 230 -17.48 24.56 -7.37
C SER A 230 -18.24 24.67 -8.68
N ARG A 231 -19.41 24.04 -8.75
CA ARG A 231 -20.31 24.13 -9.94
C ARG A 231 -20.75 25.56 -10.24
N GLY A 232 -20.85 26.42 -9.23
CA GLY A 232 -21.20 27.82 -9.38
C GLY A 232 -20.21 28.64 -10.24
N ALA A 233 -18.94 28.20 -10.29
CA ALA A 233 -17.92 28.83 -11.13
C ALA A 233 -17.96 28.37 -12.61
N GLY A 234 -18.93 27.55 -13.02
CA GLY A 234 -19.01 26.97 -14.36
C GLY A 234 -18.17 25.70 -14.52
N SER A 235 -18.21 25.06 -15.71
CA SER A 235 -17.47 23.82 -15.99
C SER A 235 -16.00 24.07 -16.31
N TYR A 236 -15.68 25.22 -16.90
CA TYR A 236 -14.36 25.56 -17.43
C TYR A 236 -13.22 25.31 -16.41
N TYR A 237 -13.32 25.85 -15.20
CA TYR A 237 -12.27 25.70 -14.19
C TYR A 237 -12.13 24.25 -13.67
N ARG A 238 -13.21 23.48 -13.64
CA ARG A 238 -13.12 22.06 -13.31
C ARG A 238 -12.42 21.25 -14.39
N GLU A 239 -12.71 21.55 -15.65
CA GLU A 239 -12.05 20.93 -16.81
C GLU A 239 -10.56 21.30 -16.85
N LEU A 240 -10.22 22.57 -16.59
CA LEU A 240 -8.85 23.03 -16.48
C LEU A 240 -8.10 22.28 -15.37
N GLY A 241 -8.68 22.16 -14.18
CA GLY A 241 -8.11 21.38 -13.08
C GLY A 241 -7.96 19.90 -13.44
N GLY A 242 -8.95 19.32 -14.10
CA GLY A 242 -8.86 17.94 -14.58
C GLY A 242 -7.71 17.70 -15.57
N LYS A 243 -7.44 18.66 -16.47
CA LYS A 243 -6.28 18.61 -17.38
C LYS A 243 -4.96 18.67 -16.62
N GLN A 244 -4.86 19.51 -15.58
CA GLN A 244 -3.65 19.63 -14.76
C GLN A 244 -3.41 18.35 -13.94
N ILE A 245 -4.45 17.75 -13.36
CA ILE A 245 -4.33 16.46 -12.66
C ILE A 245 -3.84 15.36 -13.62
N LYS A 246 -4.32 15.35 -14.86
CA LYS A 246 -3.85 14.38 -15.85
C LYS A 246 -2.35 14.49 -16.09
N VAL A 247 -1.81 15.70 -16.20
CA VAL A 247 -0.37 15.95 -16.37
C VAL A 247 0.42 15.50 -15.13
N LEU A 248 -0.14 15.64 -13.93
CA LEU A 248 0.51 15.20 -12.69
C LEU A 248 0.57 13.69 -12.55
N LYS A 249 -0.36 12.99 -13.20
CA LYS A 249 -0.44 11.52 -13.16
C LYS A 249 0.55 10.87 -14.13
N ASP A 250 0.80 11.49 -15.30
CA ASP A 250 1.70 11.00 -16.35
C ASP A 250 3.16 11.28 -16.00
#